data_75e62aca3a52d8d5b30138be2d60358d
#
_entry.id   75e62aca3a52d8d5b30138be2d60358d
#
_cell.length_a   1.000
_cell.length_b   1.000
_cell.length_c   1.000
_cell.angle_alpha   90.00
_cell.angle_beta   90.00
_cell.angle_gamma   90.00
#
_symmetry.space_group_name_H-M   'P 1'
#
loop_
_entity.id
_entity.type
_entity.pdbx_description
1 polymer ?
#
loop_
_entity_poly.entity_id
_entity_poly.type
_entity_poly.pdbx_seq_one_letter_code
_entity_poly.pdbx_strand_id
1 'polypeptide(L)'
;TCDSAYLNEDDQIFEAFGEVHMVQGDTVHMYSRYLYYDGVSKLARLRHNVHLANKTTDLYTDSLDYDRIADIAYYFEGGTITDAQNTLTSDYGQFIPATNDAEFRYNVKLVNDKTTMTTEHLFYNTHTRISSYEGQTLIQSDSGQIVSQRGIYDVGRDVGILLDRSEVTSGAKTLIGDSIYYDGMSKFGEAFGRMVLSDTAQKAILYGDYGYFDDKRNYAFATSRAHAEEYSQKDTLYVSADT
;
A
#
# COMPACT_ATOMS: atom_id res chain seq x y z
N THR A 1 -18.84 20.40 -20.59
CA THR A 1 -19.39 21.76 -20.37
C THR A 1 -18.36 22.63 -19.63
N CYS A 2 -18.46 23.94 -19.73
CA CYS A 2 -17.62 24.92 -19.04
C CYS A 2 -18.29 26.29 -19.13
N ASP A 3 -17.79 27.27 -18.38
CA ASP A 3 -18.32 28.65 -18.47
C ASP A 3 -17.81 29.39 -19.70
N SER A 4 -16.54 29.15 -20.08
CA SER A 4 -15.94 29.72 -21.29
C SER A 4 -14.89 28.76 -21.86
N ALA A 5 -14.69 28.83 -23.17
CA ALA A 5 -13.71 28.01 -23.87
C ALA A 5 -13.00 28.84 -24.95
N TYR A 6 -11.76 28.49 -25.19
CA TYR A 6 -10.92 29.02 -26.25
C TYR A 6 -10.37 27.87 -27.10
N LEU A 7 -10.44 28.02 -28.42
CA LEU A 7 -9.87 27.09 -29.39
C LEU A 7 -8.90 27.81 -30.31
N ASN A 8 -7.68 27.40 -30.35
CA ASN A 8 -6.70 27.78 -31.37
C ASN A 8 -6.54 26.63 -32.36
N GLU A 9 -7.11 26.79 -33.54
CA GLU A 9 -7.09 25.75 -34.58
C GLU A 9 -5.69 25.53 -35.18
N ASP A 10 -4.89 26.61 -35.29
CA ASP A 10 -3.56 26.52 -35.86
C ASP A 10 -2.60 25.72 -34.97
N ASP A 11 -2.67 25.93 -33.67
CA ASP A 11 -1.86 25.23 -32.68
C ASP A 11 -2.54 23.95 -32.15
N GLN A 12 -3.79 23.69 -32.51
CA GLN A 12 -4.63 22.61 -32.02
C GLN A 12 -4.77 22.62 -30.48
N ILE A 13 -4.82 23.81 -29.87
CA ILE A 13 -4.95 23.99 -28.42
C ILE A 13 -6.41 24.29 -28.09
N PHE A 14 -6.94 23.57 -27.09
CA PHE A 14 -8.23 23.86 -26.47
C PHE A 14 -8.05 24.17 -24.99
N GLU A 15 -8.62 25.27 -24.54
CA GLU A 15 -8.67 25.67 -23.15
C GLU A 15 -10.13 25.86 -22.71
N ALA A 16 -10.43 25.46 -21.49
CA ALA A 16 -11.74 25.67 -20.88
C ALA A 16 -11.59 26.16 -19.43
N PHE A 17 -12.48 27.05 -19.05
CA PHE A 17 -12.44 27.75 -17.77
C PHE A 17 -13.80 27.72 -17.08
N GLY A 18 -13.77 27.76 -15.75
CA GLY A 18 -14.93 27.79 -14.89
C GLY A 18 -15.37 26.37 -14.49
N GLU A 19 -16.64 26.09 -14.52
CA GLU A 19 -17.19 24.77 -14.16
C GLU A 19 -16.95 23.73 -15.28
N VAL A 20 -15.67 23.35 -15.45
CA VAL A 20 -15.29 22.37 -16.49
C VAL A 20 -15.79 21.00 -16.10
N HIS A 21 -16.54 20.37 -17.02
CA HIS A 21 -16.97 18.98 -16.90
C HIS A 21 -16.70 18.23 -18.19
N MET A 22 -15.88 17.21 -18.10
CA MET A 22 -15.56 16.26 -19.18
C MET A 22 -16.16 14.90 -18.88
N VAL A 23 -16.52 14.18 -19.92
CA VAL A 23 -17.02 12.79 -19.83
C VAL A 23 -16.23 11.95 -20.81
N GLN A 24 -15.73 10.80 -20.35
CA GLN A 24 -15.07 9.81 -21.18
C GLN A 24 -15.83 8.47 -21.07
N GLY A 25 -16.39 8.04 -22.19
CA GLY A 25 -17.32 6.92 -22.18
C GLY A 25 -18.57 7.24 -21.34
N ASP A 26 -19.16 6.20 -20.75
CA ASP A 26 -20.38 6.35 -19.94
C ASP A 26 -20.13 6.42 -18.43
N THR A 27 -18.87 6.39 -18.00
CA THR A 27 -18.54 6.10 -16.60
C THR A 27 -17.50 6.99 -15.97
N VAL A 28 -16.67 7.68 -16.75
CA VAL A 28 -15.62 8.56 -16.21
C VAL A 28 -16.05 10.00 -16.37
N HIS A 29 -16.22 10.67 -15.25
CA HIS A 29 -16.52 12.08 -15.15
C HIS A 29 -15.33 12.81 -14.56
N MET A 30 -14.89 13.90 -15.18
CA MET A 30 -13.80 14.74 -14.70
C MET A 30 -14.30 16.17 -14.56
N TYR A 31 -14.07 16.74 -13.39
CA TYR A 31 -14.43 18.12 -13.05
C TYR A 31 -13.16 18.90 -12.71
N SER A 32 -13.10 20.16 -13.10
CA SER A 32 -11.99 21.06 -12.76
C SER A 32 -12.41 22.51 -12.96
N ARG A 33 -11.57 23.47 -12.57
CA ARG A 33 -11.76 24.88 -12.91
C ARG A 33 -11.02 25.33 -14.15
N TYR A 34 -10.04 24.56 -14.57
CA TYR A 34 -9.25 24.81 -15.77
C TYR A 34 -8.91 23.49 -16.47
N LEU A 35 -9.04 23.48 -17.78
CA LEU A 35 -8.58 22.43 -18.67
C LEU A 35 -7.75 23.05 -19.79
N TYR A 36 -6.56 22.50 -20.00
CA TYR A 36 -5.75 22.70 -21.19
C TYR A 36 -5.64 21.37 -21.94
N TYR A 37 -5.88 21.38 -23.22
CA TYR A 37 -5.70 20.21 -24.08
C TYR A 37 -4.86 20.57 -25.29
N ASP A 38 -3.76 19.86 -25.48
CA ASP A 38 -2.89 19.94 -26.64
C ASP A 38 -3.26 18.82 -27.63
N GLY A 39 -3.81 19.20 -28.78
CA GLY A 39 -4.24 18.27 -29.81
C GLY A 39 -3.08 17.63 -30.58
N VAL A 40 -1.86 18.15 -30.52
CA VAL A 40 -0.67 17.57 -31.12
C VAL A 40 -0.10 16.47 -30.24
N SER A 41 0.23 16.80 -29.00
CA SER A 41 0.79 15.85 -28.01
C SER A 41 -0.26 14.93 -27.39
N LYS A 42 -1.55 15.23 -27.57
CA LYS A 42 -2.69 14.53 -26.97
C LYS A 42 -2.69 14.54 -25.43
N LEU A 43 -2.06 15.56 -24.85
CA LEU A 43 -1.98 15.77 -23.42
C LEU A 43 -3.11 16.66 -22.92
N ALA A 44 -3.89 16.18 -21.94
CA ALA A 44 -4.86 16.97 -21.22
C ALA A 44 -4.33 17.30 -19.81
N ARG A 45 -4.48 18.57 -19.40
CA ARG A 45 -4.07 19.06 -18.08
C ARG A 45 -5.26 19.71 -17.39
N LEU A 46 -5.67 19.14 -16.28
CA LEU A 46 -6.74 19.66 -15.43
C LEU A 46 -6.11 20.29 -14.18
N ARG A 47 -6.61 21.44 -13.78
CA ARG A 47 -6.09 22.19 -12.63
C ARG A 47 -7.22 22.77 -11.80
N HIS A 48 -6.93 22.89 -10.53
CA HIS A 48 -7.77 23.51 -9.50
C HIS A 48 -9.07 22.76 -9.23
N ASN A 49 -9.15 22.18 -8.05
CA ASN A 49 -10.28 21.40 -7.58
C ASN A 49 -10.64 20.27 -8.55
N VAL A 50 -9.65 19.49 -8.96
CA VAL A 50 -9.87 18.38 -9.87
C VAL A 50 -10.54 17.24 -9.11
N HIS A 51 -11.67 16.77 -9.66
CA HIS A 51 -12.38 15.59 -9.19
C HIS A 51 -12.59 14.66 -10.39
N LEU A 52 -12.03 13.45 -10.31
CA LEU A 52 -12.29 12.37 -11.25
C LEU A 52 -13.15 11.33 -10.55
N ALA A 53 -14.34 11.09 -11.10
CA ALA A 53 -15.26 10.06 -10.62
C ALA A 53 -15.35 8.92 -11.65
N ASN A 54 -15.13 7.68 -11.21
CA ASN A 54 -15.26 6.49 -12.03
C ASN A 54 -16.03 5.40 -11.25
N LYS A 55 -17.31 5.23 -11.54
CA LYS A 55 -18.23 4.24 -10.93
C LYS A 55 -18.12 4.09 -9.41
N THR A 56 -17.01 3.60 -8.92
CA THR A 56 -16.79 3.21 -7.52
C THR A 56 -15.60 3.90 -6.89
N THR A 57 -14.88 4.73 -7.65
CA THR A 57 -13.63 5.36 -7.20
C THR A 57 -13.65 6.83 -7.53
N ASP A 58 -13.30 7.65 -6.57
CA ASP A 58 -13.14 9.10 -6.69
C ASP A 58 -11.70 9.49 -6.44
N LEU A 59 -11.13 10.33 -7.30
CA LEU A 59 -9.85 11.00 -7.07
C LEU A 59 -10.08 12.51 -6.91
N TYR A 60 -9.53 13.07 -5.86
CA TYR A 60 -9.48 14.51 -5.59
C TYR A 60 -8.03 14.99 -5.58
N THR A 61 -7.73 16.01 -6.37
CA THR A 61 -6.38 16.62 -6.46
C THR A 61 -6.48 18.06 -6.99
N ASP A 62 -5.40 18.81 -6.96
CA ASP A 62 -5.34 20.11 -7.63
C ASP A 62 -4.68 20.04 -9.03
N SER A 63 -4.02 18.94 -9.35
CA SER A 63 -3.36 18.72 -10.63
C SER A 63 -3.63 17.31 -11.16
N LEU A 64 -4.13 17.18 -12.39
CA LEU A 64 -4.26 15.90 -13.08
C LEU A 64 -3.83 16.09 -14.54
N ASP A 65 -2.85 15.32 -14.97
CA ASP A 65 -2.44 15.24 -16.36
C ASP A 65 -2.84 13.87 -16.92
N TYR A 66 -3.33 13.85 -18.15
CA TYR A 66 -3.67 12.63 -18.87
C TYR A 66 -3.02 12.63 -20.25
N ASP A 67 -2.04 11.74 -20.40
CA ASP A 67 -1.42 11.45 -21.68
C ASP A 67 -2.24 10.39 -22.41
N ARG A 68 -2.94 10.81 -23.48
CA ARG A 68 -3.80 9.94 -24.26
C ARG A 68 -3.05 9.02 -25.23
N ILE A 69 -1.76 9.28 -25.50
CA ILE A 69 -0.93 8.39 -26.31
C ILE A 69 -0.42 7.24 -25.46
N ALA A 70 0.15 7.56 -24.29
CA ALA A 70 0.64 6.57 -23.36
C ALA A 70 -0.50 5.89 -22.57
N ASP A 71 -1.70 6.48 -22.55
CA ASP A 71 -2.86 6.08 -21.74
C ASP A 71 -2.51 6.05 -20.24
N ILE A 72 -1.94 7.17 -19.75
CA ILE A 72 -1.50 7.32 -18.35
C ILE A 72 -2.10 8.60 -17.78
N ALA A 73 -2.78 8.46 -16.64
CA ALA A 73 -3.20 9.59 -15.81
C ALA A 73 -2.28 9.73 -14.60
N TYR A 74 -1.86 10.96 -14.27
CA TYR A 74 -1.01 11.19 -13.09
C TYR A 74 -1.28 12.55 -12.45
N TYR A 75 -1.09 12.61 -11.12
CA TYR A 75 -1.12 13.84 -10.32
C TYR A 75 0.21 14.00 -9.56
N PHE A 76 0.56 15.23 -9.15
CA PHE A 76 1.85 15.56 -8.54
C PHE A 76 1.81 16.65 -7.44
N GLU A 77 0.63 17.14 -7.09
CA GLU A 77 0.42 18.13 -6.02
C GLU A 77 -0.39 17.58 -4.86
N GLY A 78 -0.24 16.27 -4.62
CA GLY A 78 -1.05 15.54 -3.66
C GLY A 78 -2.39 15.10 -4.23
N GLY A 79 -2.86 13.95 -3.76
CA GLY A 79 -4.15 13.41 -4.15
C GLY A 79 -4.75 12.53 -3.08
N THR A 80 -6.08 12.46 -3.09
CA THR A 80 -6.86 11.56 -2.26
C THR A 80 -7.74 10.71 -3.15
N ILE A 81 -7.55 9.39 -3.07
CA ILE A 81 -8.37 8.40 -3.77
C ILE A 81 -9.25 7.71 -2.74
N THR A 82 -10.55 7.64 -3.03
CA THR A 82 -11.52 6.96 -2.17
C THR A 82 -12.32 5.95 -2.96
N ASP A 83 -12.56 4.80 -2.36
CA ASP A 83 -13.57 3.83 -2.79
C ASP A 83 -14.50 3.48 -1.61
N ALA A 84 -15.36 2.48 -1.78
CA ALA A 84 -16.31 2.07 -0.73
C ALA A 84 -15.65 1.59 0.58
N GLN A 85 -14.39 1.21 0.57
CA GLN A 85 -13.69 0.58 1.70
C GLN A 85 -12.37 1.27 2.06
N ASN A 86 -11.74 1.98 1.12
CA ASN A 86 -10.38 2.48 1.27
C ASN A 86 -10.30 3.98 1.01
N THR A 87 -9.38 4.61 1.72
CA THR A 87 -8.89 5.95 1.42
C THR A 87 -7.38 5.89 1.26
N LEU A 88 -6.87 6.31 0.11
CA LEU A 88 -5.44 6.42 -0.18
C LEU A 88 -5.06 7.88 -0.39
N THR A 89 -3.99 8.32 0.24
CA THR A 89 -3.38 9.63 0.02
C THR A 89 -1.92 9.49 -0.36
N SER A 90 -1.41 10.33 -1.23
CA SER A 90 0.02 10.42 -1.59
C SER A 90 0.32 11.78 -2.25
N ASP A 91 1.60 12.15 -2.33
CA ASP A 91 1.99 13.39 -3.00
C ASP A 91 1.99 13.22 -4.54
N TYR A 92 2.32 12.03 -5.03
CA TYR A 92 2.30 11.66 -6.45
C TYR A 92 1.52 10.36 -6.63
N GLY A 93 0.74 10.28 -7.70
CA GLY A 93 0.10 9.05 -8.12
C GLY A 93 -0.07 8.98 -9.62
N GLN A 94 0.03 7.77 -10.16
CA GLN A 94 -0.28 7.49 -11.57
C GLN A 94 -1.13 6.24 -11.70
N PHE A 95 -1.91 6.19 -12.77
CA PHE A 95 -2.75 5.04 -13.13
C PHE A 95 -2.63 4.73 -14.61
N ILE A 96 -2.48 3.46 -14.93
CA ILE A 96 -2.38 2.93 -16.28
C ILE A 96 -3.62 2.04 -16.54
N PRO A 97 -4.67 2.56 -17.21
CA PRO A 97 -5.92 1.83 -17.41
C PRO A 97 -5.74 0.49 -18.14
N ALA A 98 -4.81 0.43 -19.11
CA ALA A 98 -4.58 -0.77 -19.93
C ALA A 98 -4.13 -1.99 -19.11
N THR A 99 -3.37 -1.79 -18.03
CA THR A 99 -2.85 -2.86 -17.15
C THR A 99 -3.56 -2.91 -15.79
N ASN A 100 -4.37 -1.92 -15.48
CA ASN A 100 -4.96 -1.69 -14.15
C ASN A 100 -3.93 -1.42 -13.06
N ASP A 101 -2.71 -0.99 -13.42
CA ASP A 101 -1.64 -0.69 -12.47
C ASP A 101 -1.74 0.76 -12.00
N ALA A 102 -1.61 0.94 -10.71
CA ALA A 102 -1.46 2.22 -10.05
C ALA A 102 -0.15 2.26 -9.27
N GLU A 103 0.49 3.41 -9.25
CA GLU A 103 1.71 3.66 -8.52
C GLU A 103 1.56 4.95 -7.73
N PHE A 104 1.96 4.91 -6.44
CA PHE A 104 1.88 6.03 -5.52
C PHE A 104 3.21 6.24 -4.84
N ARG A 105 3.64 7.49 -4.76
CA ARG A 105 4.95 7.86 -4.19
C ARG A 105 4.82 9.03 -3.24
N TYR A 106 5.70 9.01 -2.24
CA TYR A 106 5.89 10.03 -1.23
C TYR A 106 4.66 10.20 -0.31
N ASN A 107 4.89 10.03 0.98
CA ASN A 107 3.87 10.16 2.03
C ASN A 107 2.61 9.31 1.75
N VAL A 108 2.81 8.10 1.21
CA VAL A 108 1.69 7.22 0.89
C VAL A 108 1.04 6.71 2.15
N LYS A 109 -0.27 6.91 2.27
CA LYS A 109 -1.08 6.38 3.36
C LYS A 109 -2.35 5.75 2.80
N LEU A 110 -2.53 4.45 3.08
CA LEU A 110 -3.72 3.68 2.76
C LEU A 110 -4.45 3.33 4.06
N VAL A 111 -5.71 3.65 4.13
CA VAL A 111 -6.56 3.42 5.31
C VAL A 111 -7.84 2.70 4.89
N ASN A 112 -8.20 1.67 5.65
CA ASN A 112 -9.53 1.08 5.64
C ASN A 112 -10.05 0.88 7.07
N ASP A 113 -11.19 0.21 7.22
CA ASP A 113 -11.84 0.01 8.53
C ASP A 113 -10.94 -0.73 9.55
N LYS A 114 -9.98 -1.53 9.10
CA LYS A 114 -9.18 -2.42 9.97
C LYS A 114 -7.69 -2.14 9.92
N THR A 115 -7.21 -1.50 8.85
CA THR A 115 -5.78 -1.42 8.58
C THR A 115 -5.39 -0.01 8.15
N THR A 116 -4.26 0.45 8.65
CA THR A 116 -3.56 1.64 8.17
C THR A 116 -2.17 1.20 7.71
N MET A 117 -1.84 1.50 6.45
CA MET A 117 -0.49 1.32 5.90
C MET A 117 0.10 2.69 5.58
N THR A 118 1.34 2.91 5.97
CA THR A 118 2.17 4.05 5.54
C THR A 118 3.43 3.54 4.88
N THR A 119 3.80 4.11 3.74
CA THR A 119 4.98 3.71 2.97
C THR A 119 5.48 4.86 2.10
N GLU A 120 6.69 4.76 1.58
CA GLU A 120 7.23 5.73 0.62
C GLU A 120 6.77 5.44 -0.81
N HIS A 121 6.59 4.17 -1.16
CA HIS A 121 6.25 3.73 -2.51
C HIS A 121 5.30 2.55 -2.46
N LEU A 122 4.16 2.69 -3.11
CA LEU A 122 3.12 1.67 -3.20
C LEU A 122 2.77 1.41 -4.66
N PHE A 123 2.81 0.16 -5.06
CA PHE A 123 2.22 -0.34 -6.31
C PHE A 123 0.94 -1.09 -6.00
N TYR A 124 -0.10 -0.86 -6.76
CA TYR A 124 -1.39 -1.49 -6.58
C TYR A 124 -2.02 -1.86 -7.92
N ASN A 125 -2.40 -3.10 -8.08
CA ASN A 125 -3.16 -3.50 -9.24
C ASN A 125 -4.65 -3.58 -8.88
N THR A 126 -5.46 -2.73 -9.49
CA THR A 126 -6.89 -2.57 -9.15
C THR A 126 -7.74 -3.77 -9.57
N HIS A 127 -7.26 -4.60 -10.50
CA HIS A 127 -7.94 -5.83 -10.94
C HIS A 127 -7.66 -6.99 -9.99
N THR A 128 -6.37 -7.26 -9.68
CA THR A 128 -5.96 -8.36 -8.79
C THR A 128 -6.08 -8.01 -7.32
N ARG A 129 -6.12 -6.72 -6.98
CA ARG A 129 -6.13 -6.17 -5.61
C ARG A 129 -4.88 -6.50 -4.81
N ILE A 130 -3.80 -6.81 -5.49
CA ILE A 130 -2.50 -7.05 -4.86
C ILE A 130 -1.76 -5.72 -4.77
N SER A 131 -1.22 -5.44 -3.58
CA SER A 131 -0.29 -4.34 -3.35
C SER A 131 1.12 -4.86 -3.13
N SER A 132 2.11 -4.15 -3.64
CA SER A 132 3.51 -4.30 -3.25
C SER A 132 4.08 -2.95 -2.85
N TYR A 133 5.03 -2.93 -1.97
CA TYR A 133 5.60 -1.70 -1.44
C TYR A 133 7.12 -1.78 -1.36
N GLU A 134 7.74 -0.62 -1.44
CA GLU A 134 9.18 -0.41 -1.29
C GLU A 134 9.44 0.81 -0.41
N GLY A 135 10.50 0.73 0.41
CA GLY A 135 10.85 1.72 1.42
C GLY A 135 10.26 1.38 2.79
N GLN A 136 10.58 2.20 3.78
CA GLN A 136 10.12 1.98 5.14
C GLN A 136 8.59 1.97 5.21
N THR A 137 8.05 0.82 5.58
CA THR A 137 6.61 0.57 5.60
C THR A 137 6.17 0.15 6.99
N LEU A 138 5.13 0.81 7.48
CA LEU A 138 4.43 0.48 8.70
C LEU A 138 2.99 0.10 8.37
N ILE A 139 2.59 -1.10 8.77
CA ILE A 139 1.20 -1.57 8.65
C ILE A 139 0.67 -1.80 10.07
N GLN A 140 -0.43 -1.17 10.39
CA GLN A 140 -1.11 -1.31 11.70
C GLN A 140 -2.51 -1.84 11.46
N SER A 141 -2.87 -2.90 12.15
CA SER A 141 -4.21 -3.52 12.10
C SER A 141 -4.67 -3.96 13.49
N ASP A 142 -5.90 -4.45 13.58
CA ASP A 142 -6.42 -5.04 14.83
C ASP A 142 -5.64 -6.30 15.24
N SER A 143 -4.98 -6.97 14.29
CA SER A 143 -4.17 -8.17 14.53
C SER A 143 -2.76 -7.85 15.06
N GLY A 144 -2.26 -6.63 14.82
CA GLY A 144 -0.94 -6.20 15.25
C GLY A 144 -0.30 -5.15 14.36
N GLN A 145 1.03 -5.14 14.37
CA GLN A 145 1.85 -4.19 13.63
C GLN A 145 2.91 -4.93 12.81
N ILE A 146 3.17 -4.42 11.61
CA ILE A 146 4.24 -4.89 10.72
C ILE A 146 5.18 -3.73 10.41
N VAL A 147 6.48 -3.96 10.53
CA VAL A 147 7.53 -3.06 10.04
C VAL A 147 8.35 -3.81 9.00
N SER A 148 8.44 -3.27 7.80
CA SER A 148 9.09 -3.92 6.67
C SER A 148 9.67 -2.89 5.70
N GLN A 149 10.64 -3.29 4.87
CA GLN A 149 11.22 -2.45 3.82
C GLN A 149 10.63 -2.76 2.44
N ARG A 150 10.23 -4.00 2.22
CA ARG A 150 9.68 -4.45 0.96
C ARG A 150 8.78 -5.65 1.18
N GLY A 151 7.71 -5.72 0.42
CA GLY A 151 6.80 -6.86 0.52
C GLY A 151 5.60 -6.77 -0.40
N ILE A 152 4.78 -7.80 -0.29
CA ILE A 152 3.46 -7.89 -0.89
C ILE A 152 2.47 -8.05 0.27
N TYR A 153 1.40 -7.29 0.26
CA TYR A 153 0.40 -7.33 1.31
C TYR A 153 -1.01 -7.18 0.75
N ASP A 154 -1.87 -8.11 1.10
CA ASP A 154 -3.31 -8.07 0.83
C ASP A 154 -4.00 -7.43 2.04
N VAL A 155 -4.31 -6.15 1.94
CA VAL A 155 -4.94 -5.36 3.00
C VAL A 155 -6.33 -5.88 3.37
N GLY A 156 -7.05 -6.46 2.42
CA GLY A 156 -8.39 -7.00 2.64
C GLY A 156 -8.40 -8.32 3.41
N ARG A 157 -7.36 -9.13 3.21
CA ARG A 157 -7.20 -10.45 3.86
C ARG A 157 -6.30 -10.42 5.08
N ASP A 158 -5.58 -9.33 5.31
CA ASP A 158 -4.53 -9.21 6.35
C ASP A 158 -3.45 -10.30 6.19
N VAL A 159 -2.98 -10.51 4.94
CA VAL A 159 -1.97 -11.51 4.60
C VAL A 159 -0.80 -10.86 3.88
N GLY A 160 0.43 -11.15 4.29
CA GLY A 160 1.62 -10.57 3.70
C GLY A 160 2.78 -11.55 3.51
N ILE A 161 3.61 -11.23 2.52
CA ILE A 161 4.97 -11.74 2.34
C ILE A 161 5.90 -10.55 2.50
N LEU A 162 6.68 -10.55 3.57
CA LEU A 162 7.53 -9.45 3.98
C LEU A 162 8.98 -9.84 3.71
N LEU A 163 9.77 -8.91 3.22
CA LEU A 163 11.15 -9.13 2.80
C LEU A 163 12.09 -8.13 3.50
N ASP A 164 13.39 -8.40 3.41
CA ASP A 164 14.44 -7.48 3.86
C ASP A 164 14.42 -7.20 5.36
N ARG A 165 14.46 -8.25 6.17
CA ARG A 165 14.52 -8.20 7.63
C ARG A 165 13.31 -7.47 8.24
N SER A 166 12.19 -8.11 8.16
CA SER A 166 10.91 -7.60 8.64
C SER A 166 10.61 -8.02 10.09
N GLU A 167 9.69 -7.26 10.69
CA GLU A 167 9.18 -7.49 12.04
C GLU A 167 7.65 -7.52 12.02
N VAL A 168 7.07 -8.51 12.68
CA VAL A 168 5.62 -8.64 12.91
C VAL A 168 5.36 -8.75 14.39
N THR A 169 4.60 -7.81 14.94
CA THR A 169 4.14 -7.85 16.33
C THR A 169 2.64 -8.18 16.37
N SER A 170 2.27 -9.24 17.09
CA SER A 170 0.90 -9.66 17.31
C SER A 170 0.69 -9.96 18.80
N GLY A 171 -0.07 -9.12 19.48
CA GLY A 171 -0.26 -9.21 20.93
C GLY A 171 1.07 -9.12 21.70
N ALA A 172 1.42 -10.16 22.45
CA ALA A 172 2.67 -10.24 23.20
C ALA A 172 3.87 -10.82 22.40
N LYS A 173 3.62 -11.26 21.16
CA LYS A 173 4.63 -11.91 20.31
C LYS A 173 5.19 -10.97 19.26
N THR A 174 6.49 -11.06 19.06
CA THR A 174 7.20 -10.36 17.97
C THR A 174 8.03 -11.39 17.20
N LEU A 175 7.77 -11.51 15.90
CA LEU A 175 8.50 -12.35 14.97
C LEU A 175 9.36 -11.49 14.06
N ILE A 176 10.65 -11.81 13.97
CA ILE A 176 11.62 -11.15 13.10
C ILE A 176 12.26 -12.20 12.20
N GLY A 177 12.43 -11.89 10.91
CA GLY A 177 13.07 -12.77 9.95
C GLY A 177 13.54 -12.03 8.71
N ASP A 178 14.41 -12.66 7.92
CA ASP A 178 14.88 -12.08 6.65
C ASP A 178 13.76 -12.09 5.60
N SER A 179 12.86 -13.07 5.69
CA SER A 179 11.55 -13.04 5.06
C SER A 179 10.49 -13.62 5.99
N ILE A 180 9.28 -13.09 5.93
CA ILE A 180 8.17 -13.52 6.78
C ILE A 180 6.93 -13.70 5.91
N TYR A 181 6.23 -14.83 6.08
CA TYR A 181 4.82 -14.97 5.74
C TYR A 181 3.98 -14.69 6.99
N TYR A 182 2.97 -13.86 6.86
CA TYR A 182 2.07 -13.51 7.95
C TYR A 182 0.61 -13.57 7.51
N ASP A 183 -0.24 -14.17 8.34
CA ASP A 183 -1.69 -14.19 8.21
C ASP A 183 -2.30 -13.70 9.53
N GLY A 184 -2.74 -12.45 9.54
CA GLY A 184 -3.30 -11.79 10.71
C GLY A 184 -4.65 -12.35 11.14
N MET A 185 -5.45 -12.87 10.21
CA MET A 185 -6.74 -13.49 10.53
C MET A 185 -6.58 -14.83 11.26
N SER A 186 -5.61 -15.62 10.86
CA SER A 186 -5.28 -16.87 11.55
C SER A 186 -4.33 -16.67 12.72
N LYS A 187 -3.69 -15.50 12.83
CA LYS A 187 -2.61 -15.19 13.77
C LYS A 187 -1.46 -16.18 13.64
N PHE A 188 -1.08 -16.45 12.40
CA PHE A 188 0.02 -17.31 12.02
C PHE A 188 1.14 -16.45 11.42
N GLY A 189 2.37 -16.73 11.86
CA GLY A 189 3.55 -16.09 11.31
C GLY A 189 4.66 -17.12 11.13
N GLU A 190 5.30 -17.14 9.95
CA GLU A 190 6.38 -18.03 9.56
C GLU A 190 7.55 -17.20 9.06
N ALA A 191 8.75 -17.45 9.60
CA ALA A 191 9.94 -16.68 9.28
C ALA A 191 11.10 -17.55 8.81
N PHE A 192 11.82 -17.03 7.84
CA PHE A 192 13.00 -17.63 7.23
C PHE A 192 14.19 -16.69 7.36
N GLY A 193 15.35 -17.25 7.67
CA GLY A 193 16.62 -16.55 7.85
C GLY A 193 16.67 -15.75 9.15
N ARG A 194 17.62 -16.11 10.03
CA ARG A 194 17.91 -15.44 11.32
C ARG A 194 16.62 -15.11 12.10
N MET A 195 15.76 -16.11 12.23
CA MET A 195 14.48 -15.95 12.90
C MET A 195 14.66 -15.68 14.39
N VAL A 196 13.90 -14.73 14.90
CA VAL A 196 13.72 -14.46 16.32
C VAL A 196 12.23 -14.36 16.62
N LEU A 197 11.74 -15.16 17.55
CA LEU A 197 10.39 -15.07 18.09
C LEU A 197 10.48 -14.73 19.57
N SER A 198 10.07 -13.55 19.95
CA SER A 198 9.94 -13.09 21.33
C SER A 198 8.49 -13.20 21.79
N ASP A 199 8.28 -13.75 22.98
CA ASP A 199 6.97 -13.76 23.65
C ASP A 199 7.13 -13.12 25.05
N THR A 200 6.67 -11.89 25.17
CA THR A 200 6.79 -11.12 26.43
C THR A 200 5.85 -11.63 27.53
N ALA A 201 4.74 -12.31 27.16
CA ALA A 201 3.84 -12.92 28.12
C ALA A 201 4.44 -14.18 28.74
N GLN A 202 5.12 -14.98 27.94
CA GLN A 202 5.83 -16.19 28.39
C GLN A 202 7.25 -15.88 28.87
N LYS A 203 7.76 -14.66 28.66
CA LYS A 203 9.12 -14.23 28.95
C LYS A 203 10.15 -15.18 28.32
N ALA A 204 9.93 -15.50 27.05
CA ALA A 204 10.76 -16.41 26.29
C ALA A 204 11.14 -15.84 24.93
N ILE A 205 12.32 -16.18 24.45
CA ILE A 205 12.78 -15.88 23.10
C ILE A 205 13.23 -17.17 22.43
N LEU A 206 12.81 -17.39 21.22
CA LEU A 206 13.17 -18.55 20.40
C LEU A 206 13.91 -18.08 19.16
N TYR A 207 15.05 -18.68 18.88
CA TYR A 207 15.91 -18.37 17.75
C TYR A 207 16.04 -19.58 16.82
N GLY A 208 16.31 -19.32 15.54
CA GLY A 208 16.60 -20.35 14.53
C GLY A 208 16.81 -19.73 13.15
N ASP A 209 17.12 -20.57 12.16
CA ASP A 209 17.12 -20.12 10.76
C ASP A 209 15.72 -20.19 10.13
N TYR A 210 14.84 -20.99 10.71
CA TYR A 210 13.46 -21.14 10.32
C TYR A 210 12.60 -21.33 11.57
N GLY A 211 11.41 -20.80 11.56
CA GLY A 211 10.41 -21.07 12.59
C GLY A 211 9.09 -20.34 12.35
N TYR A 212 8.11 -20.67 13.19
CA TYR A 212 6.79 -20.08 13.10
C TYR A 212 6.10 -20.03 14.46
N PHE A 213 5.07 -19.21 14.56
CA PHE A 213 4.08 -19.26 15.62
C PHE A 213 2.67 -19.48 15.06
N ASP A 214 1.84 -20.19 15.83
CA ASP A 214 0.42 -20.38 15.58
C ASP A 214 -0.35 -20.09 16.87
N ASP A 215 -0.95 -18.92 16.97
CA ASP A 215 -1.66 -18.49 18.17
C ASP A 215 -2.93 -19.31 18.44
N LYS A 216 -3.59 -19.81 17.39
CA LYS A 216 -4.78 -20.65 17.58
C LYS A 216 -4.46 -21.98 18.26
N ARG A 217 -3.25 -22.52 18.01
CA ARG A 217 -2.74 -23.73 18.63
C ARG A 217 -1.91 -23.46 19.88
N ASN A 218 -1.63 -22.20 20.16
CA ASN A 218 -0.70 -21.76 21.21
C ASN A 218 0.65 -22.47 21.11
N TYR A 219 1.21 -22.48 19.90
CA TYR A 219 2.38 -23.24 19.55
C TYR A 219 3.40 -22.37 18.83
N ALA A 220 4.68 -22.58 19.13
CA ALA A 220 5.81 -21.98 18.43
C ALA A 220 6.87 -23.06 18.15
N PHE A 221 7.57 -22.91 17.04
CA PHE A 221 8.58 -23.86 16.57
C PHE A 221 9.77 -23.11 15.99
N ALA A 222 10.96 -23.62 16.22
CA ALA A 222 12.18 -23.20 15.53
C ALA A 222 13.06 -24.38 15.22
N THR A 223 13.83 -24.29 14.14
CA THR A 223 14.82 -25.29 13.73
C THR A 223 16.03 -24.66 13.06
N SER A 224 17.06 -25.45 12.84
CA SER A 224 18.34 -25.03 12.26
C SER A 224 19.03 -23.98 13.11
N ARG A 225 19.98 -24.43 13.92
CA ARG A 225 20.64 -23.63 14.96
C ARG A 225 19.66 -23.10 16.03
N ALA A 226 18.66 -23.93 16.36
CA ALA A 226 17.63 -23.52 17.30
C ALA A 226 18.16 -23.40 18.72
N HIS A 227 17.82 -22.30 19.37
CA HIS A 227 18.03 -22.11 20.82
C HIS A 227 16.92 -21.26 21.40
N ALA A 228 16.71 -21.39 22.69
CA ALA A 228 15.69 -20.67 23.42
C ALA A 228 16.28 -20.05 24.70
N GLU A 229 15.74 -18.90 25.06
CA GLU A 229 15.99 -18.20 26.31
C GLU A 229 14.68 -18.06 27.08
N GLU A 230 14.68 -18.38 28.37
CA GLU A 230 13.55 -18.14 29.27
C GLU A 230 14.06 -17.28 30.44
N TYR A 231 13.42 -16.11 30.65
CA TYR A 231 13.86 -15.08 31.59
C TYR A 231 12.77 -14.70 32.62
N SER A 232 11.89 -15.66 32.93
CA SER A 232 10.84 -15.48 33.93
C SER A 232 11.36 -15.40 35.37
N GLN A 233 12.52 -16.04 35.59
CA GLN A 233 13.19 -16.12 36.89
C GLN A 233 14.33 -15.09 37.02
N LYS A 234 14.99 -15.09 38.18
CA LYS A 234 16.13 -14.24 38.44
C LYS A 234 17.31 -14.53 37.53
N ASP A 235 17.45 -15.80 37.16
CA ASP A 235 18.49 -16.27 36.22
C ASP A 235 17.82 -16.71 34.90
N THR A 236 18.47 -16.45 33.78
CA THR A 236 17.98 -16.87 32.44
C THR A 236 18.35 -18.30 32.16
N LEU A 237 17.37 -19.10 31.76
CA LEU A 237 17.58 -20.46 31.26
C LEU A 237 17.87 -20.43 29.77
N TYR A 238 18.96 -21.07 29.35
CA TYR A 238 19.36 -21.24 27.97
C TYR A 238 19.20 -22.71 27.56
N VAL A 239 18.53 -22.94 26.46
CA VAL A 239 18.35 -24.29 25.87
C VAL A 239 18.78 -24.23 24.40
N SER A 240 19.63 -25.14 23.99
CA SER A 240 20.03 -25.32 22.58
C SER A 240 19.72 -26.72 22.09
N ALA A 241 19.37 -26.85 20.81
CA ALA A 241 19.12 -28.11 20.16
C ALA A 241 19.71 -28.11 18.74
N ASP A 242 20.10 -29.27 18.23
CA ASP A 242 20.65 -29.38 16.88
C ASP A 242 19.58 -29.41 15.79
N THR A 243 18.33 -29.67 16.16
CA THR A 243 17.15 -29.67 15.27
C THR A 243 15.93 -29.12 15.98
#